data_9f4f3c992742882bb5e2bd05bdd3abcb
#
_entry.id   9f4f3c992742882bb5e2bd05bdd3abcb
#
_cell.length_a   1.000
_cell.length_b   1.000
_cell.length_c   1.000
_cell.angle_alpha   90.00
_cell.angle_beta   90.00
_cell.angle_gamma   90.00
#
_symmetry.space_group_name_H-M   'P 1'
#
loop_
_entity.id
_entity.type
_entity.pdbx_description
1 polymer ?
#
loop_
_entity_poly.entity_id
_entity_poly.type
_entity_poly.pdbx_seq_one_letter_code
_entity_poly.pdbx_strand_id
1 'polypeptide(L)'
;MNRRGFLNQTAGLGLAALGAPNFARAAGTPNFVIIFLDDSGWADFKPFGHPNYPTSNVDRLASEGCRFNNFYVPQAVCSASRSALLSGCYPGRTKVFGAHGPRARGLDPSFATMGQVLQAKGYRTAVFGKWHIGDQPETRPPARGFDESCGLMYSNDMWEFHPQNPQAYSKFPLQFWENGKVKIERVTPEHQPMLTTWYTEHAVDFIQRNKSNPFLLYVPHSMPHVPLFRSEKFKGKSGAGVYGDVMMEIDWSVSEIMKALKESGLEENTLVVMTSDNGPWTSYGNHAGMTPFREAKGTGFDGGTRSACIMRYPGKIKAGSASTQAFSTIDLLPTFAQLAGAPLPANPIDGKSVWDLIVDKPGAVNPHDYYAFCTGPNFEAVMSGDGHWKLHVPHTYRTLVESGNNGKPGKFRQASIELSLFDMDKDPFETINVIDKYPEVAARLKMYAAQHRKQFFD
;
A
#
# COMPACT_ATOMS: atom_id res chain seq x y z
N MET A 1 19.62 67.41 49.71
CA MET A 1 19.21 67.75 48.34
C MET A 1 18.84 66.48 47.62
N ASN A 2 17.55 66.35 47.34
CA ASN A 2 16.91 65.17 46.79
C ASN A 2 17.18 64.97 45.30
N ARG A 3 17.45 63.73 44.87
CA ARG A 3 17.29 63.30 43.47
C ARG A 3 16.34 62.13 43.40
N ARG A 4 15.19 62.39 42.77
CA ARG A 4 14.14 61.42 42.48
C ARG A 4 14.58 60.53 41.29
N GLY A 5 14.48 59.23 41.46
CA GLY A 5 14.61 58.25 40.38
C GLY A 5 13.32 58.06 39.59
N PHE A 6 13.45 58.03 38.29
CA PHE A 6 12.36 57.62 37.35
C PHE A 6 12.31 56.10 37.21
N LEU A 7 11.16 55.54 37.50
CA LEU A 7 10.81 54.13 37.22
C LEU A 7 10.34 54.02 35.77
N ASN A 8 11.10 53.30 34.96
CA ASN A 8 10.63 52.83 33.67
C ASN A 8 9.90 51.48 33.85
N GLN A 9 8.60 51.46 33.59
CA GLN A 9 7.82 50.26 33.43
C GLN A 9 7.97 49.76 31.98
N THR A 10 8.70 48.65 31.77
CA THR A 10 8.64 47.86 30.53
C THR A 10 7.55 46.85 30.66
N ALA A 11 6.48 47.05 29.88
CA ALA A 11 5.41 46.07 29.72
C ALA A 11 5.94 44.90 28.88
N GLY A 12 6.15 43.73 29.49
CA GLY A 12 6.44 42.49 28.81
C GLY A 12 5.17 41.94 28.17
N LEU A 13 5.10 41.96 26.83
CA LEU A 13 4.13 41.19 26.05
C LEU A 13 4.49 39.71 26.14
N GLY A 14 3.79 39.00 27.00
CA GLY A 14 3.83 37.53 27.02
C GLY A 14 3.17 36.98 25.76
N LEU A 15 3.94 36.39 24.84
CA LEU A 15 3.42 35.52 23.81
C LEU A 15 2.86 34.29 24.51
N ALA A 16 1.52 34.18 24.59
CA ALA A 16 0.84 32.96 24.92
C ALA A 16 1.03 32.00 23.73
N ALA A 17 1.87 30.98 23.89
CA ALA A 17 1.92 29.85 23.01
C ALA A 17 0.55 29.18 23.07
N LEU A 18 -0.25 29.33 22.02
CA LEU A 18 -1.48 28.55 21.82
C LEU A 18 -1.07 27.08 21.68
N GLY A 19 -1.09 26.36 22.79
CA GLY A 19 -0.92 24.91 22.81
C GLY A 19 -2.01 24.28 21.94
N ALA A 20 -1.61 23.50 20.95
CA ALA A 20 -2.56 22.67 20.20
C ALA A 20 -3.39 21.87 21.21
N PRO A 21 -4.72 21.74 21.01
CA PRO A 21 -5.55 21.00 21.93
C PRO A 21 -5.05 19.55 22.01
N ASN A 22 -4.60 19.12 23.19
CA ASN A 22 -4.38 17.72 23.51
C ASN A 22 -5.76 17.05 23.54
N PHE A 23 -6.16 16.43 22.42
CA PHE A 23 -7.29 15.52 22.43
C PHE A 23 -6.88 14.30 23.25
N ALA A 24 -7.31 14.25 24.51
CA ALA A 24 -7.14 13.07 25.34
C ALA A 24 -7.72 11.86 24.60
N ARG A 25 -6.91 10.81 24.46
CA ARG A 25 -7.30 9.56 23.81
C ARG A 25 -8.56 9.02 24.46
N ALA A 26 -9.68 8.93 23.74
CA ALA A 26 -10.85 8.21 24.19
C ALA A 26 -10.47 6.74 24.39
N ALA A 27 -10.77 6.16 25.53
CA ALA A 27 -10.51 4.75 25.80
C ALA A 27 -11.15 3.90 24.68
N GLY A 28 -10.33 3.15 23.95
CA GLY A 28 -10.78 2.30 22.84
C GLY A 28 -10.53 2.81 21.42
N THR A 29 -10.06 4.05 21.22
CA THR A 29 -9.70 4.54 19.87
C THR A 29 -8.44 3.85 19.36
N PRO A 30 -8.49 3.05 18.26
CA PRO A 30 -7.34 2.28 17.79
C PRO A 30 -6.29 3.15 17.09
N ASN A 31 -5.04 2.71 17.11
CA ASN A 31 -4.04 3.17 16.16
C ASN A 31 -4.08 2.31 14.89
N PHE A 32 -3.60 2.88 13.79
CA PHE A 32 -3.46 2.17 12.52
C PHE A 32 -2.02 2.25 12.04
N VAL A 33 -1.46 1.10 11.69
CA VAL A 33 -0.15 0.98 11.03
C VAL A 33 -0.34 0.20 9.74
N ILE A 34 0.08 0.77 8.62
CA ILE A 34 0.09 0.11 7.31
C ILE A 34 1.55 -0.01 6.87
N ILE A 35 2.07 -1.23 6.79
CA ILE A 35 3.35 -1.56 6.18
C ILE A 35 3.05 -2.01 4.75
N PHE A 36 3.43 -1.20 3.77
CA PHE A 36 3.03 -1.36 2.37
C PHE A 36 4.25 -1.55 1.49
N LEU A 37 4.36 -2.72 0.88
CA LEU A 37 5.52 -3.06 0.06
C LEU A 37 5.31 -2.65 -1.40
N ASP A 38 6.39 -2.64 -2.17
CA ASP A 38 6.39 -2.26 -3.58
C ASP A 38 6.86 -3.45 -4.42
N ASP A 39 5.96 -4.04 -5.22
CA ASP A 39 6.23 -5.21 -6.06
C ASP A 39 6.53 -6.52 -5.30
N SER A 40 6.12 -6.67 -4.05
CA SER A 40 6.29 -7.93 -3.33
C SER A 40 5.33 -9.00 -3.86
N GLY A 41 5.85 -10.19 -4.11
CA GLY A 41 5.05 -11.32 -4.54
C GLY A 41 4.22 -11.94 -3.40
N TRP A 42 3.08 -12.55 -3.78
CA TRP A 42 2.21 -13.22 -2.81
C TRP A 42 2.95 -14.32 -2.02
N ALA A 43 3.88 -15.03 -2.67
CA ALA A 43 4.62 -16.14 -2.07
C ALA A 43 5.97 -15.75 -1.45
N ASP A 44 6.26 -14.46 -1.29
CA ASP A 44 7.54 -13.96 -0.80
C ASP A 44 7.76 -14.15 0.71
N PHE A 45 6.73 -14.50 1.44
CA PHE A 45 6.78 -14.74 2.88
C PHE A 45 6.36 -16.16 3.22
N LYS A 46 7.03 -16.75 4.21
CA LYS A 46 6.77 -18.13 4.63
C LYS A 46 5.30 -18.44 4.96
N PRO A 47 4.49 -17.53 5.53
CA PRO A 47 3.07 -17.80 5.74
C PRO A 47 2.26 -18.06 4.46
N PHE A 48 2.76 -17.63 3.31
CA PHE A 48 2.09 -17.74 2.00
C PHE A 48 2.85 -18.64 1.01
N GLY A 49 4.16 -18.81 1.19
CA GLY A 49 5.01 -19.53 0.23
C GLY A 49 6.19 -20.21 0.88
N HIS A 50 7.20 -20.52 0.06
CA HIS A 50 8.44 -21.14 0.50
C HIS A 50 9.66 -20.37 0.00
N PRO A 51 9.87 -19.12 0.47
CA PRO A 51 11.06 -18.37 0.10
C PRO A 51 12.32 -19.07 0.63
N ASN A 52 13.42 -18.93 -0.11
CA ASN A 52 14.73 -19.47 0.27
C ASN A 52 15.55 -18.51 1.15
N TYR A 53 14.89 -17.55 1.77
CA TYR A 53 15.43 -16.59 2.75
C TYR A 53 14.51 -16.50 3.97
N PRO A 54 15.05 -16.18 5.16
CA PRO A 54 14.25 -16.08 6.37
C PRO A 54 13.45 -14.76 6.44
N THR A 55 12.19 -14.86 6.92
CA THR A 55 11.31 -13.73 7.23
C THR A 55 10.62 -13.96 8.58
N SER A 56 11.41 -14.24 9.61
CA SER A 56 10.92 -14.74 10.91
C SER A 56 10.06 -13.74 11.67
N ASN A 57 10.23 -12.43 11.44
CA ASN A 57 9.42 -11.41 12.08
C ASN A 57 8.05 -11.28 11.41
N VAL A 58 7.99 -11.43 10.08
CA VAL A 58 6.73 -11.52 9.33
C VAL A 58 5.99 -12.83 9.68
N ASP A 59 6.74 -13.95 9.85
CA ASP A 59 6.16 -15.21 10.31
C ASP A 59 5.51 -15.04 11.69
N ARG A 60 6.17 -14.31 12.59
CA ARG A 60 5.63 -13.98 13.91
C ARG A 60 4.41 -13.08 13.81
N LEU A 61 4.44 -12.02 12.98
CA LEU A 61 3.29 -11.15 12.76
C LEU A 61 2.07 -11.96 12.29
N ALA A 62 2.26 -12.92 11.36
CA ALA A 62 1.21 -13.80 10.89
C ALA A 62 0.70 -14.76 11.97
N SER A 63 1.59 -15.28 12.83
CA SER A 63 1.22 -16.18 13.94
C SER A 63 0.46 -15.46 15.06
N GLU A 64 0.70 -14.17 15.24
CA GLU A 64 0.00 -13.30 16.20
C GLU A 64 -1.24 -12.61 15.59
N GLY A 65 -1.46 -12.74 14.27
CA GLY A 65 -2.56 -12.15 13.52
C GLY A 65 -3.29 -13.15 12.63
N CYS A 66 -3.88 -12.64 11.57
CA CYS A 66 -4.53 -13.43 10.52
C CYS A 66 -3.86 -13.16 9.17
N ARG A 67 -3.63 -14.22 8.39
CA ARG A 67 -3.28 -14.10 6.98
C ARG A 67 -4.54 -14.09 6.13
N PHE A 68 -4.65 -13.15 5.20
CA PHE A 68 -5.75 -13.03 4.26
C PHE A 68 -5.26 -13.47 2.88
N ASN A 69 -5.76 -14.61 2.43
CA ASN A 69 -5.29 -15.23 1.19
C ASN A 69 -5.88 -14.57 -0.06
N ASN A 70 -7.04 -13.90 0.07
CA ASN A 70 -7.79 -13.29 -1.02
C ASN A 70 -7.90 -11.76 -0.84
N PHE A 71 -6.76 -11.11 -0.72
CA PHE A 71 -6.65 -9.65 -0.67
C PHE A 71 -6.21 -9.10 -2.02
N TYR A 72 -6.92 -8.08 -2.52
CA TYR A 72 -6.77 -7.61 -3.89
C TYR A 72 -6.44 -6.13 -4.00
N VAL A 73 -5.81 -5.76 -5.12
CA VAL A 73 -5.65 -4.38 -5.57
C VAL A 73 -6.39 -4.19 -6.89
N PRO A 74 -7.09 -3.07 -7.12
CA PRO A 74 -7.93 -2.90 -8.32
C PRO A 74 -7.14 -2.68 -9.60
N GLN A 75 -5.88 -2.28 -9.49
CA GLN A 75 -4.93 -2.20 -10.59
C GLN A 75 -3.53 -2.55 -10.09
N ALA A 76 -2.90 -3.50 -10.77
CA ALA A 76 -1.60 -4.03 -10.40
C ALA A 76 -0.43 -3.12 -10.84
N VAL A 77 -0.49 -1.82 -10.50
CA VAL A 77 0.58 -0.84 -10.74
C VAL A 77 0.57 0.24 -9.67
N CYS A 78 1.74 0.67 -9.25
CA CYS A 78 2.03 1.47 -8.07
C CYS A 78 1.09 2.68 -7.81
N SER A 79 1.05 3.71 -8.69
CA SER A 79 0.27 4.93 -8.41
C SER A 79 -1.23 4.66 -8.34
N ALA A 80 -1.74 3.82 -9.23
CA ALA A 80 -3.15 3.44 -9.23
C ALA A 80 -3.55 2.69 -7.95
N SER A 81 -2.75 1.71 -7.54
CA SER A 81 -2.99 0.94 -6.30
C SER A 81 -2.89 1.83 -5.05
N ARG A 82 -1.86 2.70 -4.96
CA ARG A 82 -1.68 3.62 -3.83
C ARG A 82 -2.78 4.65 -3.75
N SER A 83 -3.23 5.17 -4.90
CA SER A 83 -4.41 6.03 -4.99
C SER A 83 -5.66 5.31 -4.49
N ALA A 84 -5.87 4.07 -4.91
CA ALA A 84 -7.02 3.26 -4.49
C ALA A 84 -7.03 3.00 -2.97
N LEU A 85 -5.89 2.61 -2.41
CA LEU A 85 -5.73 2.43 -0.96
C LEU A 85 -6.10 3.69 -0.18
N LEU A 86 -5.53 4.84 -0.57
CA LEU A 86 -5.66 6.07 0.20
C LEU A 86 -6.99 6.78 0.00
N SER A 87 -7.63 6.63 -1.16
CA SER A 87 -8.91 7.30 -1.47
C SER A 87 -10.15 6.43 -1.27
N GLY A 88 -10.00 5.11 -1.18
CA GLY A 88 -11.12 4.17 -1.17
C GLY A 88 -11.86 4.10 -2.51
N CYS A 89 -11.20 4.47 -3.62
CA CYS A 89 -11.82 4.58 -4.94
C CYS A 89 -11.13 3.71 -5.99
N TYR A 90 -11.91 3.18 -6.93
CA TYR A 90 -11.34 2.53 -8.11
C TYR A 90 -10.52 3.53 -8.97
N PRO A 91 -9.45 3.05 -9.66
CA PRO A 91 -8.68 3.87 -10.59
C PRO A 91 -9.54 4.53 -11.68
N GLY A 92 -10.61 3.88 -12.14
CA GLY A 92 -11.56 4.42 -13.08
C GLY A 92 -12.31 5.67 -12.57
N ARG A 93 -12.52 5.79 -11.24
CA ARG A 93 -13.09 6.99 -10.62
C ARG A 93 -12.05 8.11 -10.49
N THR A 94 -10.89 7.81 -9.94
CA THR A 94 -9.84 8.80 -9.66
C THR A 94 -9.10 9.24 -10.92
N LYS A 95 -9.17 8.45 -12.00
CA LYS A 95 -8.38 8.59 -13.24
C LYS A 95 -6.87 8.52 -13.00
N VAL A 96 -6.45 7.98 -11.86
CA VAL A 96 -5.05 7.65 -11.59
C VAL A 96 -4.77 6.24 -12.10
N PHE A 97 -4.12 6.14 -13.24
CA PHE A 97 -3.79 4.89 -13.90
C PHE A 97 -2.27 4.69 -13.98
N GLY A 98 -1.83 3.44 -13.83
CA GLY A 98 -0.43 3.08 -14.01
C GLY A 98 0.51 3.63 -12.93
N ALA A 99 1.72 3.99 -13.34
CA ALA A 99 2.75 4.61 -12.52
C ALA A 99 3.02 6.03 -13.00
N HIS A 100 2.79 7.01 -12.14
CA HIS A 100 3.01 8.42 -12.45
C HIS A 100 4.50 8.77 -12.35
N GLY A 101 5.03 9.47 -13.35
CA GLY A 101 6.38 10.04 -13.30
C GLY A 101 6.43 11.41 -12.61
N PRO A 102 7.64 12.01 -12.56
CA PRO A 102 7.82 13.37 -12.05
C PRO A 102 6.91 14.37 -12.76
N ARG A 103 6.37 15.33 -11.99
CA ARG A 103 5.42 16.37 -12.40
C ARG A 103 4.04 15.88 -12.83
N ALA A 104 3.71 14.60 -12.64
CA ALA A 104 2.34 14.14 -12.86
C ALA A 104 1.38 14.84 -11.90
N ARG A 105 0.15 15.08 -12.36
CA ARG A 105 -0.90 15.72 -11.55
C ARG A 105 -1.21 14.97 -10.26
N GLY A 106 -1.08 13.63 -10.29
CA GLY A 106 -1.38 12.78 -9.13
C GLY A 106 -2.86 12.64 -8.83
N LEU A 107 -3.18 12.29 -7.58
CA LEU A 107 -4.55 12.15 -7.10
C LEU A 107 -5.19 13.53 -6.94
N ASP A 108 -6.27 13.79 -7.69
CA ASP A 108 -6.99 15.04 -7.64
C ASP A 108 -7.40 15.39 -6.19
N PRO A 109 -7.18 16.64 -5.74
CA PRO A 109 -7.49 17.07 -4.37
C PRO A 109 -8.95 16.91 -3.96
N SER A 110 -9.89 16.81 -4.90
CA SER A 110 -11.30 16.53 -4.60
C SER A 110 -11.56 15.16 -3.98
N PHE A 111 -10.65 14.20 -4.18
CA PHE A 111 -10.70 12.89 -3.52
C PHE A 111 -10.00 12.97 -2.17
N ALA A 112 -10.73 12.88 -1.07
CA ALA A 112 -10.12 12.82 0.25
C ALA A 112 -9.29 11.55 0.43
N THR A 113 -8.17 11.66 1.15
CA THR A 113 -7.35 10.51 1.52
C THR A 113 -7.69 9.99 2.91
N MET A 114 -7.30 8.76 3.19
CA MET A 114 -7.35 8.17 4.53
C MET A 114 -6.65 9.07 5.57
N GLY A 115 -5.54 9.72 5.21
CA GLY A 115 -4.86 10.70 6.05
C GLY A 115 -5.78 11.86 6.44
N GLN A 116 -6.44 12.49 5.47
CA GLN A 116 -7.36 13.60 5.71
C GLN A 116 -8.57 13.18 6.57
N VAL A 117 -9.15 12.00 6.31
CA VAL A 117 -10.28 11.48 7.07
C VAL A 117 -9.92 11.26 8.55
N LEU A 118 -8.77 10.65 8.81
CA LEU A 118 -8.34 10.37 10.18
C LEU A 118 -7.77 11.61 10.88
N GLN A 119 -7.05 12.48 10.16
CA GLN A 119 -6.57 13.76 10.70
C GLN A 119 -7.75 14.64 11.17
N ALA A 120 -8.83 14.72 10.39
CA ALA A 120 -10.05 15.44 10.77
C ALA A 120 -10.72 14.86 12.03
N LYS A 121 -10.47 13.58 12.36
CA LYS A 121 -10.91 12.91 13.58
C LYS A 121 -9.94 13.12 14.77
N GLY A 122 -8.84 13.84 14.57
CA GLY A 122 -7.86 14.13 15.62
C GLY A 122 -6.71 13.12 15.72
N TYR A 123 -6.55 12.25 14.72
CA TYR A 123 -5.40 11.36 14.64
C TYR A 123 -4.13 12.14 14.27
N ARG A 124 -3.00 11.77 14.85
CA ARG A 124 -1.69 12.12 14.31
C ARG A 124 -1.42 11.23 13.11
N THR A 125 -0.90 11.81 12.04
CA THR A 125 -0.77 11.11 10.76
C THR A 125 0.64 11.22 10.21
N ALA A 126 1.20 10.08 9.79
CA ALA A 126 2.53 10.08 9.19
C ALA A 126 2.61 9.15 7.98
N VAL A 127 3.45 9.54 7.00
CA VAL A 127 3.84 8.69 5.87
C VAL A 127 5.35 8.72 5.70
N PHE A 128 5.98 7.53 5.76
CA PHE A 128 7.43 7.39 5.62
C PHE A 128 7.74 6.34 4.55
N GLY A 129 8.13 6.82 3.35
CA GLY A 129 8.41 5.98 2.20
C GLY A 129 8.03 6.56 0.84
N LYS A 130 7.67 5.68 -0.10
CA LYS A 130 7.27 6.02 -1.46
C LYS A 130 5.82 6.51 -1.51
N TRP A 131 5.62 7.79 -1.84
CA TRP A 131 4.29 8.40 -1.95
C TRP A 131 3.56 8.01 -3.24
N HIS A 132 4.09 8.38 -4.37
CA HIS A 132 3.73 8.01 -5.74
C HIS A 132 2.31 8.39 -6.22
N ILE A 133 1.64 9.34 -5.57
CA ILE A 133 0.33 9.84 -6.00
C ILE A 133 0.31 11.35 -6.22
N GLY A 134 1.45 11.91 -6.63
CA GLY A 134 1.64 13.30 -7.03
C GLY A 134 2.74 14.02 -6.26
N ASP A 135 3.43 14.90 -6.97
CA ASP A 135 4.54 15.71 -6.46
C ASP A 135 4.25 17.23 -6.51
N GLN A 136 3.03 17.61 -6.94
CA GLN A 136 2.63 19.01 -6.94
C GLN A 136 2.24 19.46 -5.52
N PRO A 137 2.35 20.75 -5.17
CA PRO A 137 2.10 21.21 -3.81
C PRO A 137 0.82 20.69 -3.18
N GLU A 138 -0.28 20.66 -3.95
CA GLU A 138 -1.62 20.22 -3.52
C GLU A 138 -1.78 18.69 -3.42
N THR A 139 -0.83 17.92 -3.97
CA THR A 139 -0.87 16.46 -3.97
C THR A 139 0.20 15.81 -3.11
N ARG A 140 1.09 16.61 -2.49
CA ARG A 140 2.12 16.12 -1.55
C ARG A 140 1.52 15.71 -0.21
N PRO A 141 2.18 14.85 0.56
CA PRO A 141 1.67 14.33 1.83
C PRO A 141 1.11 15.39 2.79
N PRO A 142 1.75 16.56 3.04
CA PRO A 142 1.19 17.55 3.96
C PRO A 142 -0.17 18.09 3.52
N ALA A 143 -0.37 18.30 2.21
CA ALA A 143 -1.66 18.75 1.66
C ALA A 143 -2.71 17.63 1.63
N ARG A 144 -2.29 16.40 1.86
CA ARG A 144 -3.12 15.19 1.80
C ARG A 144 -3.35 14.55 3.16
N GLY A 145 -3.23 15.35 4.25
CA GLY A 145 -3.61 14.95 5.60
C GLY A 145 -2.55 14.13 6.33
N PHE A 146 -1.25 14.34 6.04
CA PHE A 146 -0.17 13.75 6.80
C PHE A 146 0.64 14.83 7.50
N ASP A 147 0.61 14.82 8.85
CA ASP A 147 1.33 15.80 9.69
C ASP A 147 2.84 15.68 9.52
N GLU A 148 3.33 14.44 9.36
CA GLU A 148 4.74 14.15 9.15
C GLU A 148 4.93 13.27 7.91
N SER A 149 5.99 13.54 7.17
CA SER A 149 6.32 12.76 5.98
C SER A 149 7.80 12.74 5.70
N CYS A 150 8.34 11.59 5.30
CA CYS A 150 9.65 11.54 4.66
C CYS A 150 9.67 10.47 3.57
N GLY A 151 10.43 10.70 2.49
CA GLY A 151 10.60 9.70 1.44
C GLY A 151 10.60 10.27 0.03
N LEU A 152 10.25 9.39 -0.91
CA LEU A 152 10.27 9.65 -2.34
C LEU A 152 8.87 10.02 -2.84
N MET A 153 8.78 11.06 -3.70
CA MET A 153 7.49 11.45 -4.29
C MET A 153 7.02 10.51 -5.41
N TYR A 154 7.94 9.74 -6.01
CA TYR A 154 7.70 8.73 -7.04
C TYR A 154 8.65 7.53 -6.87
N SER A 155 8.72 6.64 -7.86
CA SER A 155 9.46 5.38 -7.72
C SER A 155 10.99 5.60 -7.68
N ASN A 156 11.69 4.76 -6.95
CA ASN A 156 13.14 4.81 -6.76
C ASN A 156 13.95 4.55 -8.06
N ASP A 157 13.35 3.92 -9.07
CA ASP A 157 13.92 3.71 -10.40
C ASP A 157 13.80 4.93 -11.32
N MET A 158 12.93 5.89 -11.01
CA MET A 158 12.71 7.11 -11.77
C MET A 158 13.81 8.14 -11.49
N TRP A 159 15.05 7.81 -11.81
CA TRP A 159 16.24 8.60 -11.52
C TRP A 159 17.26 8.56 -12.67
N GLU A 160 18.29 9.40 -12.61
CA GLU A 160 19.31 9.53 -13.66
C GLU A 160 20.16 8.27 -13.89
N PHE A 161 20.18 7.34 -12.92
CA PHE A 161 20.88 6.06 -13.03
C PHE A 161 19.91 4.92 -13.39
N HIS A 162 18.77 5.22 -13.99
CA HIS A 162 17.83 4.19 -14.45
C HIS A 162 18.51 3.23 -15.41
N PRO A 163 18.51 1.91 -15.13
CA PRO A 163 19.38 0.97 -15.87
C PRO A 163 19.05 0.82 -17.35
N GLN A 164 17.83 1.19 -17.77
CA GLN A 164 17.34 1.02 -19.13
C GLN A 164 17.08 2.35 -19.85
N ASN A 165 16.71 3.39 -19.11
CA ASN A 165 16.34 4.67 -19.69
C ASN A 165 16.79 5.85 -18.84
N PRO A 166 18.11 6.04 -18.63
CA PRO A 166 18.62 7.13 -17.78
C PRO A 166 18.24 8.50 -18.33
N GLN A 167 18.10 8.64 -19.66
CA GLN A 167 17.77 9.92 -20.30
C GLN A 167 16.34 10.39 -19.96
N ALA A 168 15.38 9.47 -19.75
CA ALA A 168 14.00 9.83 -19.41
C ALA A 168 13.90 10.65 -18.12
N TYR A 169 14.81 10.39 -17.17
CA TYR A 169 14.77 11.02 -15.84
C TYR A 169 15.93 11.99 -15.59
N SER A 170 16.85 12.19 -16.56
CA SER A 170 18.04 13.05 -16.39
C SER A 170 17.71 14.50 -16.04
N LYS A 171 16.52 14.98 -16.43
CA LYS A 171 16.05 16.34 -16.14
C LYS A 171 15.30 16.47 -14.81
N PHE A 172 15.02 15.36 -14.15
CA PHE A 172 14.23 15.29 -12.93
C PHE A 172 15.01 14.46 -11.90
N PRO A 173 15.89 15.10 -11.11
CA PRO A 173 16.65 14.38 -10.09
C PRO A 173 15.67 13.76 -9.10
N LEU A 174 15.91 12.51 -8.73
CA LEU A 174 15.16 11.86 -7.66
C LEU A 174 15.51 12.57 -6.35
N GLN A 175 14.53 13.16 -5.70
CA GLN A 175 14.68 13.91 -4.46
C GLN A 175 14.15 13.13 -3.28
N PHE A 176 14.81 13.27 -2.12
CA PHE A 176 14.26 12.83 -0.85
C PHE A 176 13.65 14.03 -0.12
N TRP A 177 12.40 13.86 0.29
CA TRP A 177 11.60 14.92 0.90
C TRP A 177 11.35 14.64 2.37
N GLU A 178 11.27 15.69 3.17
CA GLU A 178 10.88 15.63 4.58
C GLU A 178 9.92 16.77 4.89
N ASN A 179 8.72 16.45 5.38
CA ASN A 179 7.67 17.41 5.76
C ASN A 179 7.39 18.48 4.68
N GLY A 180 7.27 18.01 3.41
CA GLY A 180 6.98 18.87 2.26
C GLY A 180 8.16 19.69 1.73
N LYS A 181 9.36 19.51 2.27
CA LYS A 181 10.58 20.19 1.83
C LYS A 181 11.60 19.19 1.30
N VAL A 182 12.37 19.59 0.30
CA VAL A 182 13.48 18.78 -0.20
C VAL A 182 14.58 18.72 0.85
N LYS A 183 14.95 17.51 1.27
CA LYS A 183 16.02 17.23 2.21
C LYS A 183 17.31 16.83 1.50
N ILE A 184 17.19 16.04 0.43
CA ILE A 184 18.29 15.65 -0.44
C ILE A 184 17.86 15.98 -1.87
N GLU A 185 18.56 16.93 -2.48
CA GLU A 185 18.25 17.43 -3.83
C GLU A 185 18.46 16.37 -4.92
N ARG A 186 19.36 15.42 -4.66
CA ARG A 186 19.68 14.34 -5.59
C ARG A 186 20.01 13.07 -4.80
N VAL A 187 19.11 12.10 -4.87
CA VAL A 187 19.34 10.76 -4.35
C VAL A 187 20.36 10.06 -5.23
N THR A 188 21.45 9.59 -4.63
CA THR A 188 22.58 8.92 -5.30
C THR A 188 22.58 7.42 -4.98
N PRO A 189 23.46 6.62 -5.63
CA PRO A 189 23.64 5.20 -5.30
C PRO A 189 24.01 4.93 -3.82
N GLU A 190 24.61 5.90 -3.12
CA GLU A 190 24.92 5.80 -1.69
C GLU A 190 23.70 6.04 -0.80
N HIS A 191 22.72 6.81 -1.28
CA HIS A 191 21.49 7.09 -0.53
C HIS A 191 20.46 5.96 -0.65
N GLN A 192 20.34 5.32 -1.82
CA GLN A 192 19.34 4.28 -2.06
C GLN A 192 19.38 3.13 -1.03
N PRO A 193 20.57 2.61 -0.63
CA PRO A 193 20.65 1.56 0.39
C PRO A 193 20.13 1.97 1.77
N MET A 194 20.01 3.26 2.04
CA MET A 194 19.58 3.78 3.35
C MET A 194 18.06 3.97 3.45
N LEU A 195 17.32 3.91 2.35
CA LEU A 195 15.90 4.28 2.32
C LEU A 195 15.07 3.42 3.30
N THR A 196 15.21 2.10 3.29
CA THR A 196 14.46 1.21 4.21
C THR A 196 14.80 1.51 5.67
N THR A 197 16.07 1.74 5.98
CA THR A 197 16.53 2.13 7.31
C THR A 197 15.92 3.47 7.74
N TRP A 198 15.99 4.51 6.91
CA TRP A 198 15.42 5.84 7.24
C TRP A 198 13.92 5.80 7.48
N TYR A 199 13.16 5.08 6.62
CA TYR A 199 11.72 4.94 6.82
C TYR A 199 11.39 4.26 8.15
N THR A 200 12.17 3.24 8.50
CA THR A 200 12.01 2.50 9.76
C THR A 200 12.32 3.35 10.98
N GLU A 201 13.42 4.11 10.96
CA GLU A 201 13.83 5.01 12.04
C GLU A 201 12.77 6.10 12.28
N HIS A 202 12.25 6.72 11.21
CA HIS A 202 11.16 7.69 11.32
C HIS A 202 9.87 7.06 11.87
N ALA A 203 9.54 5.83 11.47
CA ALA A 203 8.37 5.12 11.97
C ALA A 203 8.48 4.82 13.47
N VAL A 204 9.64 4.34 13.92
CA VAL A 204 9.91 4.05 15.34
C VAL A 204 9.84 5.32 16.18
N ASP A 205 10.50 6.40 15.75
CA ASP A 205 10.48 7.69 16.45
C ASP A 205 9.04 8.27 16.53
N PHE A 206 8.29 8.20 15.42
CA PHE A 206 6.89 8.65 15.39
C PHE A 206 6.02 7.89 16.40
N ILE A 207 6.12 6.57 16.48
CA ILE A 207 5.39 5.74 17.45
C ILE A 207 5.72 6.17 18.87
N GLN A 208 7.01 6.33 19.20
CA GLN A 208 7.49 6.68 20.53
C GLN A 208 7.01 8.06 20.98
N ARG A 209 6.98 9.04 20.08
CA ARG A 209 6.52 10.42 20.37
C ARG A 209 5.00 10.55 20.47
N ASN A 210 4.25 9.64 19.83
CA ASN A 210 2.79 9.72 19.75
C ASN A 210 2.04 8.70 20.61
N LYS A 211 2.68 8.11 21.64
CA LYS A 211 2.04 7.10 22.51
C LYS A 211 0.79 7.56 23.25
N SER A 212 0.58 8.85 23.40
CA SER A 212 -0.62 9.42 24.06
C SER A 212 -1.72 9.85 23.09
N ASN A 213 -1.49 9.76 21.78
CA ASN A 213 -2.44 10.17 20.75
C ASN A 213 -2.84 8.99 19.88
N PRO A 214 -4.08 8.91 19.35
CA PRO A 214 -4.37 7.99 18.28
C PRO A 214 -3.60 8.41 17.02
N PHE A 215 -3.14 7.43 16.24
CA PHE A 215 -2.37 7.73 15.03
C PHE A 215 -2.65 6.80 13.86
N LEU A 216 -2.42 7.33 12.66
CA LEU A 216 -2.22 6.60 11.41
C LEU A 216 -0.74 6.70 11.03
N LEU A 217 -0.08 5.56 10.93
CA LEU A 217 1.27 5.44 10.39
C LEU A 217 1.23 4.62 9.10
N TYR A 218 1.56 5.24 7.98
CA TYR A 218 1.69 4.61 6.68
C TYR A 218 3.17 4.51 6.31
N VAL A 219 3.68 3.29 6.17
CA VAL A 219 5.09 3.00 5.83
C VAL A 219 5.15 2.32 4.46
N PRO A 220 5.05 3.08 3.36
CA PRO A 220 5.15 2.55 2.01
C PRO A 220 6.62 2.39 1.60
N HIS A 221 7.18 1.22 1.86
CA HIS A 221 8.55 0.92 1.44
C HIS A 221 8.74 1.09 -0.07
N SER A 222 9.95 1.51 -0.49
CA SER A 222 10.33 1.54 -1.90
C SER A 222 10.82 0.18 -2.40
N MET A 223 11.08 -0.75 -1.49
CA MET A 223 11.53 -2.12 -1.75
C MET A 223 10.36 -3.10 -1.57
N PRO A 224 10.41 -4.26 -2.25
CA PRO A 224 11.47 -4.79 -3.10
C PRO A 224 11.39 -4.39 -4.59
N HIS A 225 10.91 -3.19 -4.93
CA HIS A 225 10.93 -2.68 -6.32
C HIS A 225 12.36 -2.51 -6.84
N VAL A 226 12.59 -2.89 -8.08
CA VAL A 226 13.87 -2.68 -8.76
C VAL A 226 14.13 -1.19 -9.07
N PRO A 227 15.42 -0.74 -9.08
CA PRO A 227 16.63 -1.48 -8.73
C PRO A 227 16.70 -1.78 -7.24
N LEU A 228 17.18 -2.98 -6.92
CA LEU A 228 17.21 -3.46 -5.53
C LEU A 228 18.38 -2.84 -4.76
N PHE A 229 18.05 -2.28 -3.59
CA PHE A 229 19.03 -1.75 -2.65
C PHE A 229 18.76 -2.28 -1.24
N ARG A 230 19.80 -2.52 -0.49
CA ARG A 230 19.80 -2.89 0.92
C ARG A 230 21.00 -2.26 1.62
N SER A 231 20.87 -2.02 2.90
CA SER A 231 21.98 -1.51 3.70
C SER A 231 23.12 -2.54 3.82
N GLU A 232 24.30 -2.07 4.14
CA GLU A 232 25.47 -2.95 4.35
C GLU A 232 25.23 -3.99 5.47
N LYS A 233 24.34 -3.67 6.43
CA LYS A 233 23.92 -4.58 7.51
C LYS A 233 23.36 -5.90 6.97
N PHE A 234 22.64 -5.86 5.83
CA PHE A 234 21.95 -7.04 5.26
C PHE A 234 22.66 -7.63 4.05
N LYS A 235 23.72 -7.03 3.55
CA LYS A 235 24.46 -7.49 2.37
C LYS A 235 25.01 -8.90 2.56
N GLY A 236 24.57 -9.83 1.69
CA GLY A 236 24.95 -11.24 1.70
C GLY A 236 24.39 -12.06 2.86
N LYS A 237 23.46 -11.50 3.68
CA LYS A 237 22.94 -12.17 4.88
C LYS A 237 21.92 -13.26 4.59
N SER A 238 21.18 -13.14 3.50
CA SER A 238 20.15 -14.12 3.13
C SER A 238 20.73 -15.43 2.58
N GLY A 239 21.91 -15.38 1.97
CA GLY A 239 22.42 -16.48 1.15
C GLY A 239 21.62 -16.71 -0.16
N ALA A 240 20.60 -15.89 -0.41
CA ALA A 240 19.64 -16.03 -1.52
C ALA A 240 19.73 -14.87 -2.55
N GLY A 241 20.85 -14.18 -2.59
CA GLY A 241 21.07 -13.06 -3.49
C GLY A 241 20.47 -11.74 -2.97
N VAL A 242 20.53 -10.71 -3.81
CA VAL A 242 20.14 -9.34 -3.38
C VAL A 242 18.66 -9.23 -3.02
N TYR A 243 17.78 -9.98 -3.70
CA TYR A 243 16.35 -9.98 -3.37
C TYR A 243 16.11 -10.50 -1.95
N GLY A 244 16.71 -11.63 -1.60
CA GLY A 244 16.63 -12.18 -0.25
C GLY A 244 17.19 -11.24 0.82
N ASP A 245 18.30 -10.54 0.53
CA ASP A 245 18.87 -9.54 1.46
C ASP A 245 17.90 -8.37 1.69
N VAL A 246 17.24 -7.89 0.64
CA VAL A 246 16.22 -6.84 0.70
C VAL A 246 15.03 -7.30 1.54
N MET A 247 14.54 -8.52 1.33
CA MET A 247 13.42 -9.08 2.08
C MET A 247 13.75 -9.26 3.57
N MET A 248 14.99 -9.62 3.90
CA MET A 248 15.46 -9.65 5.28
C MET A 248 15.51 -8.26 5.92
N GLU A 249 15.87 -7.21 5.17
CA GLU A 249 15.84 -5.84 5.69
C GLU A 249 14.41 -5.34 5.91
N ILE A 250 13.47 -5.71 5.03
CA ILE A 250 12.03 -5.46 5.25
C ILE A 250 11.54 -6.20 6.49
N ASP A 251 11.88 -7.47 6.66
CA ASP A 251 11.54 -8.27 7.84
C ASP A 251 12.07 -7.63 9.14
N TRP A 252 13.30 -7.10 9.10
CA TRP A 252 13.85 -6.30 10.20
C TRP A 252 13.03 -5.03 10.46
N SER A 253 12.64 -4.30 9.42
CA SER A 253 11.81 -3.10 9.57
C SER A 253 10.48 -3.42 10.26
N VAL A 254 9.82 -4.51 9.87
CA VAL A 254 8.61 -5.01 10.55
C VAL A 254 8.90 -5.24 12.04
N SER A 255 10.03 -5.86 12.37
CA SER A 255 10.39 -6.14 13.77
C SER A 255 10.59 -4.87 14.59
N GLU A 256 11.26 -3.85 14.05
CA GLU A 256 11.49 -2.57 14.75
C GLU A 256 10.18 -1.81 15.00
N ILE A 257 9.26 -1.80 14.03
CA ILE A 257 7.94 -1.19 14.18
C ILE A 257 7.13 -1.92 15.26
N MET A 258 7.07 -3.26 15.21
CA MET A 258 6.36 -4.06 16.21
C MET A 258 6.97 -3.91 17.61
N LYS A 259 8.30 -3.85 17.70
CA LYS A 259 9.02 -3.61 18.95
C LYS A 259 8.68 -2.22 19.51
N ALA A 260 8.68 -1.17 18.70
CA ALA A 260 8.31 0.18 19.12
C ALA A 260 6.87 0.25 19.65
N LEU A 261 5.92 -0.43 19.01
CA LEU A 261 4.53 -0.54 19.49
C LEU A 261 4.48 -1.21 20.88
N LYS A 262 5.19 -2.32 21.06
CA LYS A 262 5.26 -3.06 22.32
C LYS A 262 5.89 -2.23 23.44
N GLU A 263 7.05 -1.66 23.21
CA GLU A 263 7.79 -0.84 24.19
C GLU A 263 7.05 0.44 24.57
N SER A 264 6.18 0.93 23.66
CA SER A 264 5.30 2.06 23.92
C SER A 264 3.96 1.69 24.58
N GLY A 265 3.70 0.39 24.82
CA GLY A 265 2.45 -0.11 25.40
C GLY A 265 1.24 0.06 24.47
N LEU A 266 1.45 0.04 23.16
CA LEU A 266 0.42 0.33 22.15
C LEU A 266 -0.05 -0.89 21.37
N GLU A 267 0.65 -2.03 21.51
CA GLU A 267 0.43 -3.20 20.65
C GLU A 267 -0.99 -3.77 20.73
N GLU A 268 -1.62 -3.71 21.92
CA GLU A 268 -2.98 -4.23 22.14
C GLU A 268 -4.08 -3.37 21.51
N ASN A 269 -3.79 -2.10 21.22
CA ASN A 269 -4.74 -1.17 20.65
C ASN A 269 -4.27 -0.59 19.30
N THR A 270 -3.57 -1.41 18.54
CA THR A 270 -3.09 -1.06 17.20
C THR A 270 -3.47 -2.14 16.20
N LEU A 271 -4.21 -1.75 15.17
CA LEU A 271 -4.39 -2.57 13.97
C LEU A 271 -3.19 -2.38 13.05
N VAL A 272 -2.40 -3.44 12.90
CA VAL A 272 -1.26 -3.49 11.98
C VAL A 272 -1.70 -4.23 10.72
N VAL A 273 -1.53 -3.63 9.55
CA VAL A 273 -1.76 -4.22 8.23
C VAL A 273 -0.43 -4.26 7.48
N MET A 274 -0.03 -5.42 7.01
CA MET A 274 1.12 -5.60 6.12
C MET A 274 0.64 -6.19 4.80
N THR A 275 0.95 -5.52 3.69
CA THR A 275 0.57 -5.97 2.34
C THR A 275 1.46 -5.32 1.26
N SER A 276 1.17 -5.56 -0.03
CA SER A 276 1.88 -4.97 -1.17
C SER A 276 0.93 -4.19 -2.08
N ASP A 277 1.49 -3.26 -2.86
CA ASP A 277 0.73 -2.46 -3.82
C ASP A 277 0.31 -3.24 -5.08
N ASN A 278 0.99 -4.31 -5.40
CA ASN A 278 0.66 -5.26 -6.48
C ASN A 278 1.51 -6.53 -6.34
N GLY A 279 1.25 -7.49 -7.21
CA GLY A 279 2.09 -8.67 -7.36
C GLY A 279 3.48 -8.37 -7.92
N PRO A 280 4.37 -9.37 -8.01
CA PRO A 280 5.78 -9.18 -8.33
C PRO A 280 6.01 -8.75 -9.78
N TRP A 281 7.13 -8.07 -10.04
CA TRP A 281 7.56 -7.74 -11.40
C TRP A 281 8.46 -8.84 -11.96
N THR A 282 7.85 -9.98 -12.28
CA THR A 282 8.53 -11.24 -12.63
C THR A 282 9.52 -11.15 -13.79
N SER A 283 9.43 -10.10 -14.64
CA SER A 283 10.41 -9.91 -15.73
C SER A 283 11.84 -9.70 -15.25
N TYR A 284 12.05 -9.36 -13.99
CA TYR A 284 13.40 -9.17 -13.46
C TYR A 284 14.04 -10.44 -12.88
N GLY A 285 13.37 -11.60 -13.01
CA GLY A 285 13.91 -12.90 -12.65
C GLY A 285 14.36 -12.98 -11.19
N ASN A 286 15.64 -13.19 -10.95
CA ASN A 286 16.20 -13.28 -9.59
C ASN A 286 16.17 -11.98 -8.78
N HIS A 287 15.71 -10.87 -9.37
CA HIS A 287 15.45 -9.59 -8.70
C HIS A 287 13.95 -9.30 -8.55
N ALA A 288 13.10 -10.31 -8.66
CA ALA A 288 11.66 -10.20 -8.52
C ALA A 288 11.11 -11.17 -7.47
N GLY A 289 9.96 -10.83 -6.92
CA GLY A 289 9.20 -11.69 -6.02
C GLY A 289 8.55 -12.89 -6.71
N MET A 290 7.88 -13.70 -5.90
CA MET A 290 7.28 -14.96 -6.29
C MET A 290 5.75 -14.92 -6.18
N THR A 291 5.08 -15.43 -7.19
CA THR A 291 3.64 -15.68 -7.15
C THR A 291 3.34 -17.04 -7.78
N PRO A 292 2.42 -17.83 -7.21
CA PRO A 292 1.94 -19.07 -7.85
C PRO A 292 0.87 -18.80 -8.90
N PHE A 293 0.29 -17.59 -8.91
CA PHE A 293 -0.85 -17.24 -9.75
C PHE A 293 -0.44 -16.86 -11.17
N ARG A 294 -1.43 -16.83 -12.06
CA ARG A 294 -1.23 -16.47 -13.47
C ARG A 294 -0.76 -15.03 -13.61
N GLU A 295 0.20 -14.80 -14.50
CA GLU A 295 0.82 -13.53 -14.83
C GLU A 295 1.42 -12.81 -13.60
N ALA A 296 1.50 -11.46 -13.63
CA ALA A 296 2.18 -10.67 -12.60
C ALA A 296 1.81 -9.19 -12.69
N LYS A 297 2.59 -8.30 -12.07
CA LYS A 297 2.45 -6.83 -12.13
C LYS A 297 2.07 -6.36 -13.53
N GLY A 298 1.06 -5.48 -13.59
CA GLY A 298 0.56 -4.86 -14.83
C GLY A 298 -0.40 -5.73 -15.61
N THR A 299 -1.11 -6.64 -14.96
CA THR A 299 -2.21 -7.43 -15.52
C THR A 299 -3.36 -7.57 -14.54
N GLY A 300 -4.59 -7.79 -15.01
CA GLY A 300 -5.76 -8.05 -14.19
C GLY A 300 -5.86 -9.48 -13.66
N PHE A 301 -4.92 -10.38 -14.00
CA PHE A 301 -4.83 -11.73 -13.43
C PHE A 301 -4.37 -11.70 -11.97
N ASP A 302 -4.66 -12.77 -11.24
CA ASP A 302 -4.36 -12.86 -9.80
C ASP A 302 -2.86 -12.71 -9.48
N GLY A 303 -1.96 -13.14 -10.38
CA GLY A 303 -0.54 -12.89 -10.18
C GLY A 303 -0.15 -11.41 -10.11
N GLY A 304 -0.95 -10.53 -10.72
CA GLY A 304 -0.79 -9.08 -10.61
C GLY A 304 -1.60 -8.44 -9.48
N THR A 305 -2.86 -8.84 -9.32
CA THR A 305 -3.83 -8.15 -8.46
C THR A 305 -3.98 -8.72 -7.07
N ARG A 306 -3.61 -9.99 -6.84
CA ARG A 306 -3.72 -10.66 -5.53
C ARG A 306 -2.42 -10.49 -4.74
N SER A 307 -2.52 -9.83 -3.59
CA SER A 307 -1.38 -9.53 -2.72
C SER A 307 -1.45 -10.31 -1.40
N ALA A 308 -0.29 -10.70 -0.85
CA ALA A 308 -0.22 -11.19 0.52
C ALA A 308 -0.70 -10.11 1.48
N CYS A 309 -1.55 -10.48 2.43
CA CYS A 309 -2.01 -9.54 3.46
C CYS A 309 -2.02 -10.22 4.83
N ILE A 310 -1.40 -9.57 5.80
CA ILE A 310 -1.42 -9.97 7.20
C ILE A 310 -2.00 -8.82 8.00
N MET A 311 -2.96 -9.12 8.88
CA MET A 311 -3.49 -8.14 9.83
C MET A 311 -3.39 -8.67 11.26
N ARG A 312 -2.91 -7.82 12.15
CA ARG A 312 -2.83 -8.12 13.59
C ARG A 312 -3.54 -7.04 14.38
N TYR A 313 -4.50 -7.45 15.18
CA TYR A 313 -5.16 -6.60 16.18
C TYR A 313 -5.54 -7.49 17.37
N PRO A 314 -4.75 -7.53 18.44
CA PRO A 314 -4.98 -8.41 19.58
C PRO A 314 -6.37 -8.24 20.17
N GLY A 315 -6.99 -9.35 20.57
CA GLY A 315 -8.35 -9.37 21.12
C GLY A 315 -9.48 -9.05 20.13
N LYS A 316 -9.16 -8.75 18.87
CA LYS A 316 -10.12 -8.49 17.78
C LYS A 316 -9.97 -9.46 16.62
N ILE A 317 -8.73 -9.67 16.15
CA ILE A 317 -8.40 -10.61 15.08
C ILE A 317 -7.82 -11.86 15.72
N LYS A 318 -8.34 -13.03 15.33
CA LYS A 318 -7.90 -14.33 15.89
C LYS A 318 -6.46 -14.62 15.47
N ALA A 319 -5.58 -14.76 16.45
CA ALA A 319 -4.19 -15.08 16.23
C ALA A 319 -3.99 -16.46 15.56
N GLY A 320 -3.02 -16.57 14.67
CA GLY A 320 -2.66 -17.79 13.94
C GLY A 320 -3.71 -18.28 12.96
N SER A 321 -4.70 -17.43 12.61
CA SER A 321 -5.76 -17.81 11.68
C SER A 321 -5.41 -17.50 10.22
N ALA A 322 -6.22 -18.05 9.33
CA ALA A 322 -6.18 -17.74 7.90
C ALA A 322 -7.62 -17.53 7.39
N SER A 323 -7.79 -16.56 6.51
CA SER A 323 -9.07 -16.24 5.89
C SER A 323 -8.98 -16.30 4.37
N THR A 324 -10.03 -16.79 3.75
CA THR A 324 -10.24 -16.77 2.29
C THR A 324 -11.30 -15.74 1.87
N GLN A 325 -11.76 -14.91 2.81
CA GLN A 325 -12.68 -13.81 2.49
C GLN A 325 -12.02 -12.84 1.52
N ALA A 326 -12.71 -12.53 0.43
CA ALA A 326 -12.22 -11.59 -0.57
C ALA A 326 -12.51 -10.15 -0.15
N PHE A 327 -11.51 -9.28 -0.23
CA PHE A 327 -11.67 -7.83 -0.12
C PHE A 327 -10.47 -7.11 -0.74
N SER A 328 -10.54 -5.78 -0.83
CA SER A 328 -9.59 -5.00 -1.61
C SER A 328 -9.02 -3.82 -0.82
N THR A 329 -7.91 -3.27 -1.32
CA THR A 329 -7.30 -2.05 -0.75
C THR A 329 -8.27 -0.88 -0.64
N ILE A 330 -9.27 -0.76 -1.54
CA ILE A 330 -10.29 0.31 -1.47
C ILE A 330 -11.14 0.23 -0.19
N ASP A 331 -11.22 -0.94 0.44
CA ASP A 331 -12.05 -1.19 1.62
C ASP A 331 -11.39 -0.74 2.93
N LEU A 332 -10.06 -0.48 2.91
CA LEU A 332 -9.33 -0.11 4.12
C LEU A 332 -9.71 1.28 4.64
N LEU A 333 -9.89 2.28 3.76
CA LEU A 333 -10.32 3.61 4.18
C LEU A 333 -11.65 3.57 4.94
N PRO A 334 -12.76 3.03 4.39
CA PRO A 334 -14.02 2.99 5.11
C PRO A 334 -14.00 2.08 6.35
N THR A 335 -13.19 1.02 6.35
CA THR A 335 -12.99 0.17 7.53
C THR A 335 -12.30 0.93 8.66
N PHE A 336 -11.23 1.69 8.37
CA PHE A 336 -10.54 2.50 9.36
C PHE A 336 -11.41 3.66 9.85
N ALA A 337 -12.16 4.30 8.95
CA ALA A 337 -13.12 5.34 9.32
C ALA A 337 -14.17 4.79 10.30
N GLN A 338 -14.74 3.61 10.07
CA GLN A 338 -15.67 2.95 10.97
C GLN A 338 -15.03 2.71 12.34
N LEU A 339 -13.83 2.13 12.40
CA LEU A 339 -13.15 1.82 13.66
C LEU A 339 -12.76 3.09 14.45
N ALA A 340 -12.43 4.16 13.74
CA ALA A 340 -12.13 5.47 14.33
C ALA A 340 -13.39 6.26 14.72
N GLY A 341 -14.57 5.84 14.29
CA GLY A 341 -15.78 6.65 14.38
C GLY A 341 -15.67 7.97 13.60
N ALA A 342 -14.94 7.94 12.45
CA ALA A 342 -14.78 9.07 11.56
C ALA A 342 -15.86 9.06 10.48
N PRO A 343 -16.39 10.24 10.06
CA PRO A 343 -17.28 10.30 8.91
C PRO A 343 -16.54 9.94 7.63
N LEU A 344 -17.24 9.30 6.69
CA LEU A 344 -16.71 9.09 5.35
C LEU A 344 -16.62 10.42 4.59
N PRO A 345 -15.77 10.51 3.55
CA PRO A 345 -15.70 11.68 2.67
C PRO A 345 -17.08 12.05 2.09
N ALA A 346 -17.32 13.35 1.87
CA ALA A 346 -18.53 13.83 1.23
C ALA A 346 -18.66 13.34 -0.22
N ASN A 347 -17.55 13.23 -0.95
CA ASN A 347 -17.52 12.63 -2.27
C ASN A 347 -17.66 11.10 -2.18
N PRO A 348 -18.43 10.47 -3.07
CA PRO A 348 -18.60 9.03 -3.07
C PRO A 348 -17.26 8.29 -3.19
N ILE A 349 -17.07 7.28 -2.34
CA ILE A 349 -16.01 6.29 -2.45
C ILE A 349 -16.60 4.95 -2.92
N ASP A 350 -15.76 4.06 -3.42
CA ASP A 350 -16.21 2.75 -3.93
C ASP A 350 -16.05 1.65 -2.89
N GLY A 351 -15.06 1.78 -2.02
CA GLY A 351 -14.81 0.85 -0.92
C GLY A 351 -15.94 0.87 0.11
N LYS A 352 -16.10 -0.24 0.78
CA LYS A 352 -17.06 -0.43 1.89
C LYS A 352 -16.34 -1.02 3.10
N SER A 353 -16.83 -0.77 4.30
CA SER A 353 -16.22 -1.41 5.47
C SER A 353 -16.40 -2.92 5.43
N VAL A 354 -15.29 -3.62 5.59
CA VAL A 354 -15.21 -5.08 5.63
C VAL A 354 -14.76 -5.59 7.01
N TRP A 355 -14.94 -4.77 8.04
CA TRP A 355 -14.50 -5.11 9.39
C TRP A 355 -15.08 -6.44 9.89
N ASP A 356 -16.37 -6.69 9.64
CA ASP A 356 -17.01 -7.94 10.04
C ASP A 356 -16.39 -9.19 9.37
N LEU A 357 -15.90 -9.06 8.12
CA LEU A 357 -15.15 -10.12 7.42
C LEU A 357 -13.74 -10.28 8.02
N ILE A 358 -13.06 -9.18 8.33
CA ILE A 358 -11.71 -9.20 8.89
C ILE A 358 -11.67 -9.91 10.24
N VAL A 359 -12.69 -9.72 11.08
CA VAL A 359 -12.75 -10.36 12.41
C VAL A 359 -13.48 -11.70 12.40
N ASP A 360 -13.80 -12.24 11.22
CA ASP A 360 -14.52 -13.50 11.04
C ASP A 360 -15.82 -13.58 11.88
N LYS A 361 -16.60 -12.51 11.83
CA LYS A 361 -17.86 -12.42 12.57
C LYS A 361 -18.86 -13.43 12.00
N PRO A 362 -19.49 -14.27 12.85
CA PRO A 362 -20.48 -15.23 12.39
C PRO A 362 -21.59 -14.58 11.55
N GLY A 363 -21.83 -15.10 10.34
CA GLY A 363 -22.84 -14.59 9.42
C GLY A 363 -22.42 -13.32 8.65
N ALA A 364 -21.17 -12.89 8.75
CA ALA A 364 -20.68 -11.77 7.95
C ALA A 364 -20.81 -12.07 6.45
N VAL A 365 -21.36 -11.11 5.71
CA VAL A 365 -21.50 -11.18 4.26
C VAL A 365 -20.70 -10.04 3.65
N ASN A 366 -20.01 -10.33 2.53
CA ASN A 366 -19.28 -9.29 1.82
C ASN A 366 -20.25 -8.20 1.36
N PRO A 367 -20.00 -6.92 1.69
CA PRO A 367 -20.88 -5.82 1.30
C PRO A 367 -20.83 -5.50 -0.19
N HIS A 368 -19.86 -6.04 -0.94
CA HIS A 368 -19.73 -5.86 -2.38
C HIS A 368 -20.40 -6.99 -3.16
N ASP A 369 -21.11 -6.64 -4.21
CA ASP A 369 -21.60 -7.59 -5.20
C ASP A 369 -20.46 -8.13 -6.08
N TYR A 370 -19.47 -7.26 -6.34
CA TYR A 370 -18.30 -7.58 -7.15
C TYR A 370 -17.11 -6.68 -6.83
N TYR A 371 -15.91 -7.14 -7.20
CA TYR A 371 -14.68 -6.37 -7.34
C TYR A 371 -14.30 -6.26 -8.81
N ALA A 372 -13.58 -5.19 -9.18
CA ALA A 372 -13.22 -4.94 -10.58
C ALA A 372 -11.74 -4.63 -10.73
N PHE A 373 -11.18 -5.07 -11.86
CA PHE A 373 -9.76 -4.97 -12.16
C PHE A 373 -9.53 -4.32 -13.52
N CYS A 374 -8.47 -3.50 -13.61
CA CYS A 374 -8.09 -2.83 -14.84
C CYS A 374 -6.56 -2.79 -15.01
N THR A 375 -6.10 -2.56 -16.23
CA THR A 375 -4.70 -2.28 -16.55
C THR A 375 -4.61 -0.98 -17.34
N GLY A 376 -3.96 0.05 -16.78
CA GLY A 376 -4.11 1.40 -17.32
C GLY A 376 -5.59 1.79 -17.41
N PRO A 377 -6.03 2.42 -18.49
CA PRO A 377 -7.43 2.76 -18.72
C PRO A 377 -8.28 1.60 -19.25
N ASN A 378 -7.72 0.39 -19.38
CA ASN A 378 -8.42 -0.76 -19.94
C ASN A 378 -9.06 -1.58 -18.81
N PHE A 379 -10.38 -1.69 -18.84
CA PHE A 379 -11.12 -2.57 -17.96
C PHE A 379 -10.94 -4.04 -18.40
N GLU A 380 -10.56 -4.92 -17.48
CA GLU A 380 -10.15 -6.30 -17.80
C GLU A 380 -11.04 -7.37 -17.17
N ALA A 381 -11.42 -7.21 -15.89
CA ALA A 381 -12.13 -8.29 -15.20
C ALA A 381 -13.03 -7.79 -14.06
N VAL A 382 -14.00 -8.64 -13.71
CA VAL A 382 -14.76 -8.56 -12.45
C VAL A 382 -14.69 -9.89 -11.71
N MET A 383 -14.70 -9.83 -10.39
CA MET A 383 -14.77 -10.97 -9.49
C MET A 383 -16.02 -10.85 -8.61
N SER A 384 -16.76 -11.92 -8.38
CA SER A 384 -17.88 -11.89 -7.43
C SER A 384 -17.43 -11.47 -6.04
N GLY A 385 -18.30 -10.79 -5.28
CA GLY A 385 -17.95 -10.23 -3.97
C GLY A 385 -17.45 -11.29 -2.98
N ASP A 386 -17.90 -12.52 -3.08
CA ASP A 386 -17.42 -13.66 -2.30
C ASP A 386 -16.04 -14.20 -2.73
N GLY A 387 -15.51 -13.71 -3.88
CA GLY A 387 -14.22 -14.13 -4.41
C GLY A 387 -14.24 -15.45 -5.18
N HIS A 388 -15.40 -16.11 -5.31
CA HIS A 388 -15.52 -17.45 -5.91
C HIS A 388 -15.37 -17.44 -7.44
N TRP A 389 -15.93 -16.43 -8.12
CA TRP A 389 -15.97 -16.39 -9.57
C TRP A 389 -15.27 -15.17 -10.13
N LYS A 390 -14.43 -15.34 -11.15
CA LYS A 390 -13.78 -14.23 -11.86
C LYS A 390 -14.05 -14.33 -13.35
N LEU A 391 -14.56 -13.22 -13.94
CA LEU A 391 -14.85 -13.09 -15.36
C LEU A 391 -13.92 -12.08 -15.98
N HIS A 392 -13.14 -12.52 -16.98
CA HIS A 392 -12.39 -11.61 -17.86
C HIS A 392 -13.23 -11.26 -19.08
N VAL A 393 -13.33 -9.96 -19.38
CA VAL A 393 -13.82 -9.49 -20.66
C VAL A 393 -12.73 -9.63 -21.72
N PRO A 394 -13.04 -9.70 -23.02
CA PRO A 394 -12.00 -9.80 -24.06
C PRO A 394 -11.01 -8.63 -23.96
N HIS A 395 -9.72 -8.94 -23.83
CA HIS A 395 -8.67 -7.91 -23.78
C HIS A 395 -7.31 -8.50 -24.17
N THR A 396 -6.34 -7.60 -24.42
CA THR A 396 -4.95 -7.94 -24.62
C THR A 396 -4.16 -7.66 -23.35
N TYR A 397 -3.15 -8.48 -23.07
CA TYR A 397 -2.27 -8.35 -21.93
C TYR A 397 -0.83 -8.71 -22.33
N ARG A 398 0.14 -8.25 -21.54
CA ARG A 398 1.53 -8.66 -21.71
C ARG A 398 1.77 -9.96 -20.93
N THR A 399 2.44 -10.92 -21.56
CA THR A 399 2.89 -12.17 -20.91
C THR A 399 4.39 -12.33 -21.05
N LEU A 400 5.04 -12.82 -20.00
CA LEU A 400 6.49 -13.01 -19.97
C LEU A 400 6.86 -14.24 -20.81
N VAL A 401 7.83 -14.08 -21.73
CA VAL A 401 8.35 -15.18 -22.58
C VAL A 401 9.81 -15.52 -22.28
N GLU A 402 10.56 -14.57 -21.73
CA GLU A 402 11.95 -14.76 -21.33
C GLU A 402 12.20 -14.03 -20.03
N SER A 403 12.61 -14.75 -18.99
CA SER A 403 12.93 -14.14 -17.71
C SER A 403 14.24 -13.35 -17.77
N GLY A 404 14.26 -12.21 -17.10
CA GLY A 404 15.45 -11.41 -16.94
C GLY A 404 16.38 -11.93 -15.86
N ASN A 405 17.46 -11.20 -15.60
CA ASN A 405 18.44 -11.57 -14.59
C ASN A 405 19.28 -10.35 -14.15
N ASN A 406 19.69 -10.32 -12.89
CA ASN A 406 20.63 -9.33 -12.33
C ASN A 406 20.23 -7.87 -12.61
N GLY A 407 18.96 -7.53 -12.38
CA GLY A 407 18.43 -6.18 -12.55
C GLY A 407 18.12 -5.78 -13.99
N LYS A 408 18.27 -6.71 -14.96
CA LYS A 408 17.85 -6.52 -16.35
C LYS A 408 16.53 -7.26 -16.57
N PRO A 409 15.51 -6.62 -17.16
CA PRO A 409 14.25 -7.29 -17.41
C PRO A 409 14.34 -8.26 -18.58
N GLY A 410 13.48 -9.25 -18.54
CA GLY A 410 13.23 -10.18 -19.63
C GLY A 410 12.34 -9.58 -20.72
N LYS A 411 11.83 -10.46 -21.58
CA LYS A 411 11.02 -10.05 -22.72
C LYS A 411 9.57 -10.45 -22.55
N PHE A 412 8.70 -9.53 -22.94
CA PHE A 412 7.26 -9.76 -23.03
C PHE A 412 6.81 -9.93 -24.48
N ARG A 413 5.69 -10.63 -24.65
CA ARG A 413 4.87 -10.54 -25.86
C ARG A 413 3.47 -10.12 -25.50
N GLN A 414 2.70 -9.65 -26.47
CA GLN A 414 1.27 -9.47 -26.33
C GLN A 414 0.56 -10.83 -26.45
N ALA A 415 -0.41 -11.04 -25.60
CA ALA A 415 -1.34 -12.14 -25.64
C ALA A 415 -2.75 -11.58 -25.55
N SER A 416 -3.76 -12.40 -25.85
CA SER A 416 -5.17 -12.04 -25.70
C SER A 416 -5.90 -13.12 -24.90
N ILE A 417 -6.96 -12.71 -24.25
CA ILE A 417 -7.93 -13.60 -23.64
C ILE A 417 -9.31 -13.23 -24.18
N GLU A 418 -10.07 -14.24 -24.55
CA GLU A 418 -11.46 -14.12 -24.89
C GLU A 418 -12.31 -14.06 -23.62
N LEU A 419 -13.61 -13.83 -23.77
CA LEU A 419 -14.53 -13.83 -22.64
C LEU A 419 -14.42 -15.15 -21.87
N SER A 420 -13.96 -15.10 -20.63
CA SER A 420 -13.60 -16.29 -19.85
C SER A 420 -14.09 -16.17 -18.41
N LEU A 421 -14.62 -17.25 -17.89
CA LEU A 421 -15.07 -17.40 -16.49
C LEU A 421 -14.19 -18.43 -15.78
N PHE A 422 -13.71 -18.09 -14.60
CA PHE A 422 -12.88 -18.96 -13.76
C PHE A 422 -13.55 -19.23 -12.41
N ASP A 423 -13.48 -20.48 -11.95
CA ASP A 423 -13.88 -20.94 -10.61
C ASP A 423 -12.65 -20.80 -9.69
N MET A 424 -12.54 -19.69 -8.99
CA MET A 424 -11.33 -19.34 -8.22
C MET A 424 -11.08 -20.24 -7.02
N ASP A 425 -12.10 -20.97 -6.55
CA ASP A 425 -11.95 -21.95 -5.48
C ASP A 425 -11.27 -23.24 -5.97
N LYS A 426 -11.50 -23.62 -7.24
CA LYS A 426 -10.94 -24.83 -7.85
C LYS A 426 -9.74 -24.54 -8.75
N ASP A 427 -9.73 -23.40 -9.39
CA ASP A 427 -8.70 -22.94 -10.33
C ASP A 427 -8.25 -21.51 -10.03
N PRO A 428 -7.57 -21.29 -8.90
CA PRO A 428 -7.04 -19.95 -8.56
C PRO A 428 -5.94 -19.49 -9.52
N PHE A 429 -5.55 -20.34 -10.47
CA PHE A 429 -4.53 -20.06 -11.48
C PHE A 429 -5.13 -19.54 -12.81
N GLU A 430 -6.46 -19.42 -12.91
CA GLU A 430 -7.16 -18.87 -14.09
C GLU A 430 -6.78 -19.60 -15.40
N THR A 431 -6.73 -20.93 -15.37
CA THR A 431 -6.28 -21.78 -16.49
C THR A 431 -7.42 -22.45 -17.23
N ILE A 432 -8.56 -22.71 -16.57
CA ILE A 432 -9.68 -23.47 -17.11
C ILE A 432 -10.91 -22.57 -17.26
N ASN A 433 -11.19 -22.15 -18.50
CA ASN A 433 -12.42 -21.40 -18.79
C ASN A 433 -13.66 -22.31 -18.66
N VAL A 434 -14.53 -21.99 -17.70
CA VAL A 434 -15.74 -22.75 -17.39
C VAL A 434 -17.03 -22.02 -17.81
N ILE A 435 -16.94 -21.02 -18.69
CA ILE A 435 -18.05 -20.13 -19.04
C ILE A 435 -19.28 -20.89 -19.56
N ASP A 436 -19.06 -21.91 -20.38
CA ASP A 436 -20.16 -22.74 -20.96
C ASP A 436 -20.81 -23.63 -19.92
N LYS A 437 -20.08 -23.96 -18.85
CA LYS A 437 -20.59 -24.83 -17.77
C LYS A 437 -21.47 -24.07 -16.78
N TYR A 438 -21.25 -22.73 -16.63
CA TYR A 438 -21.94 -21.88 -15.66
C TYR A 438 -22.54 -20.64 -16.31
N PRO A 439 -23.49 -20.79 -17.28
CA PRO A 439 -23.99 -19.65 -18.06
C PRO A 439 -24.71 -18.59 -17.24
N GLU A 440 -25.38 -18.98 -16.13
CA GLU A 440 -26.07 -18.03 -15.24
C GLU A 440 -25.09 -17.17 -14.47
N VAL A 441 -23.98 -17.76 -13.98
CA VAL A 441 -22.90 -17.02 -13.32
C VAL A 441 -22.25 -16.06 -14.31
N ALA A 442 -21.97 -16.54 -15.52
CA ALA A 442 -21.42 -15.70 -16.58
C ALA A 442 -22.34 -14.51 -16.91
N ALA A 443 -23.65 -14.74 -17.02
CA ALA A 443 -24.63 -13.67 -17.27
C ALA A 443 -24.61 -12.60 -16.16
N ARG A 444 -24.60 -13.03 -14.89
CA ARG A 444 -24.52 -12.13 -13.73
C ARG A 444 -23.24 -11.30 -13.73
N LEU A 445 -22.08 -11.90 -13.94
CA LEU A 445 -20.81 -11.18 -13.94
C LEU A 445 -20.65 -10.28 -15.17
N LYS A 446 -21.21 -10.66 -16.33
CA LYS A 446 -21.31 -9.75 -17.50
C LYS A 446 -22.10 -8.49 -17.18
N MET A 447 -23.20 -8.63 -16.44
CA MET A 447 -23.99 -7.47 -15.99
C MET A 447 -23.17 -6.54 -15.11
N TYR A 448 -22.44 -7.08 -14.12
CA TYR A 448 -21.54 -6.29 -13.27
C TYR A 448 -20.41 -5.64 -14.08
N ALA A 449 -19.81 -6.36 -15.02
CA ALA A 449 -18.80 -5.82 -15.92
C ALA A 449 -19.32 -4.64 -16.76
N ALA A 450 -20.51 -4.77 -17.33
CA ALA A 450 -21.16 -3.70 -18.10
C ALA A 450 -21.48 -2.47 -17.21
N GLN A 451 -22.00 -2.70 -16.00
CA GLN A 451 -22.26 -1.64 -15.03
C GLN A 451 -20.99 -0.88 -14.65
N HIS A 452 -19.92 -1.61 -14.30
CA HIS A 452 -18.62 -1.02 -13.92
C HIS A 452 -18.01 -0.22 -15.08
N ARG A 453 -18.03 -0.79 -16.29
CA ARG A 453 -17.51 -0.12 -17.48
C ARG A 453 -18.25 1.18 -17.74
N LYS A 454 -19.58 1.15 -17.75
CA LYS A 454 -20.42 2.34 -17.93
C LYS A 454 -20.15 3.43 -16.90
N GLN A 455 -19.89 3.03 -15.65
CA GLN A 455 -19.69 3.98 -14.55
C GLN A 455 -18.31 4.65 -14.59
N PHE A 456 -17.27 3.95 -15.04
CA PHE A 456 -15.88 4.37 -14.82
C PHE A 456 -15.05 4.51 -16.10
N PHE A 457 -15.45 3.90 -17.21
CA PHE A 457 -14.62 3.82 -18.42
C PHE A 457 -15.31 4.37 -19.68
N ASP A 458 -16.64 4.45 -19.74
CA ASP A 458 -17.42 5.10 -20.78
C ASP A 458 -17.73 6.56 -20.36
#